data_625d38cd8962ce14159e9a607ddfd0ad
#
_entry.id   625d38cd8962ce14159e9a607ddfd0ad
#
_cell.length_a   1.000
_cell.length_b   1.000
_cell.length_c   1.000
_cell.angle_alpha   90.00
_cell.angle_beta   90.00
_cell.angle_gamma   90.00
#
_symmetry.space_group_name_H-M   'P 1'
#
loop_
_entity.id
_entity.type
_entity.pdbx_description
1 polymer ?
#
loop_
_entity_poly.entity_id
_entity_poly.type
_entity_poly.pdbx_seq_one_letter_code
_entity_poly.pdbx_strand_id
1 'polypeptide(L)'
;EGHSFFTYISDSADSLASCCRLRNELAENTFSPTSGLTGVMTGSCNVITLNINRIVQDWALTHTLNGTPLIKGKKLIGNPLRVTVIENDLKNYVTRILERVYKYHIAFKTMLYDLEDKGMFAASNGGYIHISKLYSTIGINGLNEAARFLGMKVSNNPEYIEFLQLILGTIKEQNKLHSIHDRKRPFLFNSEVVPAEGLGGKNYKWDKEGGYVVPEDENLYNSYFYNAHDDTSIPVSYTHLRAHETSLH
;
A
#
# COMPACT_ATOMS: atom_id res chain seq x y z
N GLU A 1 -27.14 -3.44 -0.55
CA GLU A 1 -25.72 -3.72 -0.80
C GLU A 1 -24.95 -2.42 -0.65
N GLY A 2 -24.41 -2.16 0.52
CA GLY A 2 -23.68 -0.93 0.81
C GLY A 2 -22.23 -1.22 1.13
N HIS A 3 -21.32 -0.54 0.44
CA HIS A 3 -19.94 -0.47 0.90
C HIS A 3 -19.85 0.56 2.02
N SER A 4 -19.28 0.17 3.16
CA SER A 4 -19.04 1.08 4.27
C SER A 4 -17.66 1.69 4.14
N PHE A 5 -17.59 3.00 4.04
CA PHE A 5 -16.36 3.76 4.05
C PHE A 5 -16.17 4.38 5.43
N PHE A 6 -15.06 4.08 6.08
CA PHE A 6 -14.70 4.69 7.35
C PHE A 6 -13.81 5.89 7.08
N THR A 7 -14.30 7.07 7.40
CA THR A 7 -13.53 8.30 7.31
C THR A 7 -13.01 8.67 8.69
N TYR A 8 -11.73 8.96 8.81
CA TYR A 8 -11.17 9.52 10.03
C TYR A 8 -11.70 10.91 10.25
N ILE A 9 -12.45 11.10 11.30
CA ILE A 9 -12.77 12.42 11.83
C ILE A 9 -11.76 12.67 12.95
N SER A 10 -10.95 13.71 12.79
CA SER A 10 -10.02 14.13 13.84
C SER A 10 -10.76 14.82 14.96
N ASP A 11 -10.29 14.62 16.20
CA ASP A 11 -10.76 15.38 17.36
C ASP A 11 -10.32 16.86 17.33
N SER A 12 -9.44 17.22 16.39
CA SER A 12 -8.96 18.57 16.15
C SER A 12 -9.60 19.18 14.91
N ALA A 13 -10.15 20.39 15.04
CA ALA A 13 -10.64 21.17 13.92
C ALA A 13 -9.53 21.57 12.91
N ASP A 14 -8.27 21.49 13.34
CA ASP A 14 -7.09 21.84 12.56
C ASP A 14 -6.58 20.69 11.68
N SER A 15 -7.29 19.57 11.65
CA SER A 15 -6.91 18.40 10.86
C SER A 15 -7.99 18.06 9.85
N LEU A 16 -7.64 18.09 8.58
CA LEU A 16 -8.53 17.73 7.47
C LEU A 16 -8.09 16.42 6.83
N ALA A 17 -9.06 15.54 6.57
CA ALA A 17 -8.84 14.39 5.71
C ALA A 17 -8.91 14.84 4.24
N SER A 18 -7.86 14.59 3.48
CA SER A 18 -7.87 14.78 2.03
C SER A 18 -8.15 13.46 1.31
N CYS A 19 -8.17 13.50 -0.03
CA CYS A 19 -8.32 12.35 -0.89
C CYS A 19 -7.52 11.16 -0.35
N CYS A 20 -8.13 9.96 -0.38
CA CYS A 20 -7.49 8.72 0.05
C CYS A 20 -7.10 8.68 1.54
N ARG A 21 -7.79 9.42 2.39
CA ARG A 21 -7.66 9.37 3.85
C ARG A 21 -6.33 9.87 4.41
N LEU A 22 -5.55 10.62 3.65
CA LEU A 22 -4.39 11.34 4.16
C LEU A 22 -4.83 12.44 5.13
N ARG A 23 -4.30 12.41 6.33
CA ARG A 23 -4.51 13.44 7.33
C ARG A 23 -3.59 14.62 7.03
N ASN A 24 -4.15 15.81 6.93
CA ASN A 24 -3.41 17.05 6.78
C ASN A 24 -3.62 17.92 7.99
N GLU A 25 -2.56 18.39 8.61
CA GLU A 25 -2.63 19.39 9.68
C GLU A 25 -2.62 20.77 9.07
N LEU A 26 -3.65 21.59 9.38
CA LEU A 26 -3.78 22.96 8.86
C LEU A 26 -2.62 23.86 9.29
N ALA A 27 -2.02 23.59 10.45
CA ALA A 27 -0.86 24.34 10.96
C ALA A 27 0.38 24.23 10.04
N GLU A 28 0.50 23.15 9.25
CA GLU A 28 1.58 22.97 8.30
C GLU A 28 1.24 23.46 6.88
N ASN A 29 -0.01 23.87 6.64
CA ASN A 29 -0.43 24.41 5.36
C ASN A 29 -0.08 25.90 5.29
N THR A 30 0.73 26.27 4.34
CA THR A 30 1.07 27.67 4.09
C THR A 30 -0.16 28.41 3.56
N PHE A 31 -0.37 29.62 4.10
CA PHE A 31 -1.38 30.55 3.59
C PHE A 31 -1.15 30.83 2.10
N SER A 32 -2.18 30.64 1.29
CA SER A 32 -2.19 31.08 -0.10
C SER A 32 -3.12 32.29 -0.25
N PRO A 33 -2.69 33.38 -0.90
CA PRO A 33 -3.55 34.55 -1.12
C PRO A 33 -4.87 34.27 -1.85
N THR A 34 -4.89 33.17 -2.65
CA THR A 34 -6.05 32.79 -3.46
C THR A 34 -6.99 31.79 -2.79
N SER A 35 -6.47 30.95 -1.90
CA SER A 35 -7.27 29.90 -1.22
C SER A 35 -7.34 30.06 0.31
N GLY A 36 -6.68 31.07 0.87
CA GLY A 36 -6.64 31.28 2.33
C GLY A 36 -5.92 30.15 3.07
N LEU A 37 -6.38 29.86 4.30
CA LEU A 37 -5.87 28.77 5.14
C LEU A 37 -6.40 27.38 4.76
N THR A 38 -7.26 27.29 3.76
CA THR A 38 -8.00 26.06 3.42
C THR A 38 -7.35 25.21 2.33
N GLY A 39 -6.18 25.59 1.82
CA GLY A 39 -5.48 24.87 0.76
C GLY A 39 -4.88 23.55 1.26
N VAL A 40 -5.45 22.43 0.85
CA VAL A 40 -4.79 21.13 0.98
C VAL A 40 -3.66 21.07 -0.04
N MET A 41 -2.41 21.25 0.40
CA MET A 41 -1.24 21.29 -0.47
C MET A 41 -0.50 19.97 -0.57
N THR A 42 -0.99 18.92 0.09
CA THR A 42 -0.38 17.59 0.06
C THR A 42 -1.30 16.58 -0.63
N GLY A 43 -0.73 15.54 -1.14
CA GLY A 43 -1.42 14.48 -1.85
C GLY A 43 -0.43 13.44 -2.38
N SER A 44 -0.87 12.62 -3.31
CA SER A 44 -0.01 11.67 -4.01
C SER A 44 0.37 12.21 -5.40
N CYS A 45 1.66 12.24 -5.72
CA CYS A 45 2.10 12.63 -7.06
C CYS A 45 2.03 11.44 -8.04
N ASN A 46 2.18 10.23 -7.54
CA ASN A 46 1.96 9.00 -8.29
C ASN A 46 1.79 7.81 -7.35
N VAL A 47 1.21 6.73 -7.87
CA VAL A 47 0.99 5.47 -7.15
C VAL A 47 1.54 4.31 -7.97
N ILE A 48 2.34 3.45 -7.36
CA ILE A 48 2.70 2.15 -7.92
C ILE A 48 2.10 1.09 -7.00
N THR A 49 1.12 0.35 -7.51
CA THR A 49 0.39 -0.64 -6.74
C THR A 49 1.03 -2.01 -6.85
N LEU A 50 1.33 -2.60 -5.71
CA LEU A 50 1.84 -3.96 -5.58
C LEU A 50 0.69 -4.97 -5.68
N ASN A 51 0.83 -5.96 -6.54
CA ASN A 51 -0.02 -7.15 -6.55
C ASN A 51 0.58 -8.17 -5.56
N ILE A 52 0.12 -8.14 -4.32
CA ILE A 52 0.68 -8.97 -3.25
C ILE A 52 0.42 -10.45 -3.51
N ASN A 53 -0.73 -10.81 -4.11
CA ASN A 53 -1.02 -12.20 -4.46
C ASN A 53 0.04 -12.77 -5.40
N ARG A 54 0.39 -12.06 -6.46
CA ARG A 54 1.45 -12.48 -7.39
C ARG A 54 2.81 -12.52 -6.70
N ILE A 55 3.15 -11.50 -5.92
CA ILE A 55 4.44 -11.42 -5.22
C ILE A 55 4.65 -12.61 -4.30
N VAL A 56 3.63 -12.98 -3.53
CA VAL A 56 3.70 -14.13 -2.61
C VAL A 56 3.78 -15.44 -3.38
N GLN A 57 3.06 -15.59 -4.48
CA GLN A 57 3.13 -16.80 -5.31
C GLN A 57 4.48 -16.93 -6.02
N ASP A 58 5.03 -15.84 -6.57
CA ASP A 58 6.36 -15.85 -7.19
C ASP A 58 7.44 -16.19 -6.16
N TRP A 59 7.35 -15.62 -4.95
CA TRP A 59 8.22 -16.01 -3.85
C TRP A 59 8.11 -17.52 -3.57
N ALA A 60 6.91 -18.05 -3.40
CA ALA A 60 6.70 -19.45 -3.08
C ALA A 60 7.15 -20.40 -4.19
N LEU A 61 7.08 -19.98 -5.46
CA LEU A 61 7.57 -20.76 -6.61
C LEU A 61 9.10 -20.85 -6.65
N THR A 62 9.79 -19.80 -6.18
CA THR A 62 11.25 -19.71 -6.27
C THR A 62 11.97 -20.25 -5.03
N HIS A 63 11.23 -20.54 -3.95
CA HIS A 63 11.81 -20.93 -2.67
C HIS A 63 11.50 -22.37 -2.29
N THR A 64 12.44 -22.98 -1.56
CA THR A 64 12.33 -24.35 -1.06
C THR A 64 12.51 -24.36 0.45
N LEU A 65 11.76 -25.22 1.14
CA LEU A 65 11.97 -25.50 2.55
C LEU A 65 12.71 -26.86 2.67
N ASN A 66 13.94 -26.81 3.23
CA ASN A 66 14.79 -28.01 3.35
C ASN A 66 14.95 -28.79 2.03
N GLY A 67 15.11 -28.08 0.92
CA GLY A 67 15.23 -28.67 -0.42
C GLY A 67 13.90 -29.11 -1.06
N THR A 68 12.78 -28.95 -0.38
CA THR A 68 11.45 -29.27 -0.90
C THR A 68 10.79 -28.01 -1.43
N PRO A 69 10.31 -27.94 -2.69
CA PRO A 69 9.58 -26.80 -3.21
C PRO A 69 8.35 -26.49 -2.35
N LEU A 70 8.11 -25.21 -2.09
CA LEU A 70 6.93 -24.79 -1.32
C LEU A 70 5.61 -25.03 -2.08
N ILE A 71 5.69 -25.14 -3.39
CA ILE A 71 4.52 -25.42 -4.26
C ILE A 71 4.72 -26.70 -5.02
N LYS A 72 3.69 -27.55 -5.04
CA LYS A 72 3.58 -28.69 -5.95
C LYS A 72 2.31 -28.52 -6.80
N GLY A 73 2.50 -28.21 -8.07
CA GLY A 73 1.40 -27.81 -8.94
C GLY A 73 0.87 -26.43 -8.53
N LYS A 74 -0.44 -26.35 -8.25
CA LYS A 74 -1.09 -25.11 -7.74
C LYS A 74 -1.32 -25.12 -6.21
N LYS A 75 -0.79 -26.10 -5.50
CA LYS A 75 -1.03 -26.26 -4.05
C LYS A 75 0.25 -26.03 -3.27
N LEU A 76 0.13 -25.30 -2.20
CA LEU A 76 1.18 -25.11 -1.21
C LEU A 76 1.42 -26.42 -0.44
N ILE A 77 2.69 -26.73 -0.19
CA ILE A 77 3.08 -27.90 0.61
C ILE A 77 3.39 -27.43 2.02
N GLY A 78 2.52 -27.75 2.98
CA GLY A 78 2.67 -27.34 4.38
C GLY A 78 2.20 -25.91 4.66
N ASN A 79 2.42 -25.43 5.90
CA ASN A 79 2.18 -24.04 6.27
C ASN A 79 3.53 -23.30 6.34
N PRO A 80 3.88 -22.50 5.33
CA PRO A 80 5.19 -21.87 5.23
C PRO A 80 5.43 -20.81 6.32
N LEU A 81 4.40 -20.23 6.92
CA LEU A 81 4.54 -19.15 7.89
C LEU A 81 4.91 -19.60 9.31
N ARG A 82 4.82 -20.90 9.61
CA ARG A 82 5.24 -21.44 10.92
C ARG A 82 6.74 -21.57 11.12
N VAL A 83 7.54 -21.20 10.13
CA VAL A 83 9.00 -21.33 10.21
C VAL A 83 9.62 -19.95 10.14
N THR A 84 10.21 -19.49 11.22
CA THR A 84 10.89 -18.18 11.39
C THR A 84 11.88 -17.84 10.25
N VAL A 85 12.42 -18.85 9.58
CA VAL A 85 13.32 -18.68 8.43
C VAL A 85 12.55 -18.18 7.19
N ILE A 86 11.30 -18.54 7.04
CA ILE A 86 10.48 -18.20 5.86
C ILE A 86 9.96 -16.77 5.95
N GLU A 87 9.63 -16.30 7.14
CA GLU A 87 9.20 -14.90 7.36
C GLU A 87 10.28 -13.92 6.91
N ASN A 88 11.52 -14.15 7.33
CA ASN A 88 12.65 -13.32 6.91
C ASN A 88 12.90 -13.39 5.41
N ASP A 89 12.67 -14.53 4.79
CA ASP A 89 12.87 -14.73 3.36
C ASP A 89 11.80 -14.04 2.52
N LEU A 90 10.52 -14.13 2.91
CA LEU A 90 9.43 -13.36 2.28
C LEU A 90 9.64 -11.86 2.48
N LYS A 91 10.03 -11.41 3.68
CA LYS A 91 10.39 -10.03 3.97
C LYS A 91 11.48 -9.54 3.02
N ASN A 92 12.55 -10.30 2.85
CA ASN A 92 13.66 -9.97 1.96
C ASN A 92 13.23 -9.93 0.49
N TYR A 93 12.35 -10.84 0.08
CA TYR A 93 11.80 -10.86 -1.28
C TYR A 93 10.97 -9.61 -1.57
N VAL A 94 10.06 -9.24 -0.68
CA VAL A 94 9.26 -8.00 -0.77
C VAL A 94 10.16 -6.77 -0.79
N THR A 95 11.18 -6.72 0.07
CA THR A 95 12.15 -5.62 0.12
C THR A 95 12.84 -5.41 -1.23
N ARG A 96 13.31 -6.47 -1.89
CA ARG A 96 13.95 -6.37 -3.22
C ARG A 96 13.01 -5.82 -4.30
N ILE A 97 11.71 -6.12 -4.21
CA ILE A 97 10.71 -5.54 -5.11
C ILE A 97 10.53 -4.05 -4.81
N LEU A 98 10.40 -3.70 -3.53
CA LEU A 98 10.25 -2.31 -3.08
C LEU A 98 11.44 -1.44 -3.50
N GLU A 99 12.67 -1.93 -3.40
CA GLU A 99 13.86 -1.20 -3.88
C GLU A 99 13.76 -0.76 -5.34
N ARG A 100 13.19 -1.62 -6.20
CA ARG A 100 12.93 -1.25 -7.61
C ARG A 100 11.83 -0.22 -7.72
N VAL A 101 10.76 -0.35 -6.94
CA VAL A 101 9.63 0.58 -6.93
C VAL A 101 10.09 1.97 -6.50
N TYR A 102 10.92 2.07 -5.43
CA TYR A 102 11.48 3.36 -5.00
C TYR A 102 12.33 4.03 -6.09
N LYS A 103 13.13 3.27 -6.83
CA LYS A 103 13.90 3.82 -7.96
C LYS A 103 12.99 4.45 -9.02
N TYR A 104 11.88 3.80 -9.37
CA TYR A 104 10.90 4.36 -10.30
C TYR A 104 10.23 5.62 -9.75
N HIS A 105 9.82 5.61 -8.48
CA HIS A 105 9.24 6.76 -7.82
C HIS A 105 10.20 7.95 -7.79
N ILE A 106 11.46 7.72 -7.41
CA ILE A 106 12.49 8.75 -7.35
C ILE A 106 12.71 9.33 -8.75
N ALA A 107 12.87 8.48 -9.77
CA ALA A 107 13.07 8.93 -11.16
C ALA A 107 11.88 9.78 -11.64
N PHE A 108 10.64 9.32 -11.38
CA PHE A 108 9.44 10.06 -11.76
C PHE A 108 9.34 11.41 -11.04
N LYS A 109 9.54 11.44 -9.72
CA LYS A 109 9.48 12.70 -8.95
C LYS A 109 10.61 13.66 -9.31
N THR A 110 11.80 13.15 -9.66
CA THR A 110 12.89 13.98 -10.20
C THR A 110 12.48 14.67 -11.50
N MET A 111 11.85 13.94 -12.40
CA MET A 111 11.29 14.52 -13.63
C MET A 111 10.25 15.61 -13.32
N LEU A 112 9.38 15.40 -12.34
CA LEU A 112 8.41 16.41 -11.92
C LEU A 112 9.08 17.69 -11.40
N TYR A 113 10.14 17.58 -10.58
CA TYR A 113 10.91 18.72 -10.11
C TYR A 113 11.56 19.48 -11.26
N ASP A 114 12.13 18.78 -12.23
CA ASP A 114 12.76 19.42 -13.38
C ASP A 114 11.75 20.14 -14.28
N LEU A 115 10.51 19.64 -14.38
CA LEU A 115 9.41 20.31 -15.06
C LEU A 115 8.87 21.50 -14.28
N GLU A 116 8.81 21.40 -12.94
CA GLU A 116 8.44 22.52 -12.05
C GLU A 116 9.43 23.67 -12.18
N ASP A 117 10.73 23.40 -12.14
CA ASP A 117 11.79 24.42 -12.30
C ASP A 117 11.74 25.11 -13.67
N LYS A 118 11.23 24.43 -14.70
CA LYS A 118 10.99 25.00 -16.03
C LYS A 118 9.67 25.76 -16.14
N GLY A 119 8.90 25.88 -15.05
CA GLY A 119 7.62 26.56 -15.03
C GLY A 119 6.49 25.84 -15.77
N MET A 120 6.61 24.53 -15.99
CA MET A 120 5.63 23.76 -16.76
C MET A 120 4.40 23.32 -15.97
N PHE A 121 4.37 23.56 -14.64
CA PHE A 121 3.24 23.27 -13.78
C PHE A 121 2.52 24.53 -13.32
N ALA A 122 1.47 24.93 -14.02
CA ALA A 122 0.71 26.13 -13.71
C ALA A 122 0.15 26.14 -12.28
N ALA A 123 -0.32 25.00 -11.78
CA ALA A 123 -0.85 24.86 -10.42
C ALA A 123 0.24 25.06 -9.34
N SER A 124 1.44 24.56 -9.57
CA SER A 124 2.57 24.76 -8.65
C SER A 124 3.08 26.20 -8.74
N ASN A 125 3.23 26.74 -9.93
CA ASN A 125 3.64 28.13 -10.14
C ASN A 125 2.65 29.15 -9.55
N GLY A 126 1.35 28.80 -9.55
CA GLY A 126 0.30 29.60 -8.91
C GLY A 126 0.22 29.42 -7.38
N GLY A 127 1.05 28.56 -6.80
CA GLY A 127 1.07 28.31 -5.35
C GLY A 127 -0.09 27.47 -4.82
N TYR A 128 -0.83 26.77 -5.69
CA TYR A 128 -1.95 25.89 -5.27
C TYR A 128 -1.48 24.54 -4.75
N ILE A 129 -0.37 24.02 -5.27
CA ILE A 129 0.27 22.77 -4.84
C ILE A 129 1.77 22.95 -4.80
N HIS A 130 2.46 22.12 -4.00
CA HIS A 130 3.91 22.05 -3.99
C HIS A 130 4.34 20.59 -4.21
N ILE A 131 5.09 20.32 -5.28
CA ILE A 131 5.58 18.98 -5.57
C ILE A 131 6.41 18.42 -4.41
N SER A 132 7.13 19.29 -3.69
CA SER A 132 7.88 18.93 -2.49
C SER A 132 7.02 18.32 -1.36
N LYS A 133 5.75 18.70 -1.26
CA LYS A 133 4.80 18.17 -0.26
C LYS A 133 4.04 16.93 -0.69
N LEU A 134 4.17 16.52 -1.96
CA LEU A 134 3.49 15.35 -2.49
C LEU A 134 4.24 14.06 -2.15
N TYR A 135 3.49 13.02 -1.83
CA TYR A 135 4.01 11.68 -1.57
C TYR A 135 4.08 10.85 -2.86
N SER A 136 5.07 9.96 -2.92
CA SER A 136 5.07 8.83 -3.84
C SER A 136 4.46 7.63 -3.10
N THR A 137 3.34 7.12 -3.58
CA THR A 137 2.52 6.17 -2.85
C THR A 137 2.79 4.74 -3.30
N ILE A 138 3.07 3.87 -2.33
CA ILE A 138 3.07 2.42 -2.52
C ILE A 138 1.64 1.93 -2.34
N GLY A 139 0.98 1.63 -3.45
CA GLY A 139 -0.35 1.02 -3.44
C GLY A 139 -0.29 -0.46 -3.06
N ILE A 140 -1.34 -0.96 -2.44
CA ILE A 140 -1.43 -2.35 -1.98
C ILE A 140 -2.74 -2.94 -2.49
N ASN A 141 -2.65 -4.12 -3.12
CA ASN A 141 -3.79 -4.88 -3.63
C ASN A 141 -3.51 -6.38 -3.52
N GLY A 142 -4.53 -7.19 -3.30
CA GLY A 142 -4.39 -8.65 -3.31
C GLY A 142 -3.82 -9.26 -2.02
N LEU A 143 -3.92 -8.58 -0.86
CA LEU A 143 -3.49 -9.13 0.43
C LEU A 143 -4.34 -10.31 0.89
N ASN A 144 -5.66 -10.19 0.75
CA ASN A 144 -6.63 -11.22 1.10
C ASN A 144 -6.40 -12.48 0.27
N GLU A 145 -6.23 -12.31 -1.04
CA GLU A 145 -5.99 -13.39 -1.99
C GLU A 145 -4.65 -14.09 -1.71
N ALA A 146 -3.62 -13.34 -1.37
CA ALA A 146 -2.34 -13.89 -0.96
C ALA A 146 -2.44 -14.74 0.32
N ALA A 147 -3.18 -14.27 1.32
CA ALA A 147 -3.41 -15.02 2.55
C ALA A 147 -4.20 -16.32 2.28
N ARG A 148 -5.24 -16.27 1.46
CA ARG A 148 -6.00 -17.45 1.05
C ARG A 148 -5.13 -18.45 0.29
N PHE A 149 -4.27 -17.98 -0.60
CA PHE A 149 -3.29 -18.82 -1.29
C PHE A 149 -2.36 -19.53 -0.30
N LEU A 150 -1.91 -18.86 0.75
CA LEU A 150 -1.11 -19.44 1.83
C LEU A 150 -1.92 -20.38 2.75
N GLY A 151 -3.22 -20.55 2.50
CA GLY A 151 -4.10 -21.44 3.29
C GLY A 151 -4.58 -20.83 4.61
N MET A 152 -4.42 -19.52 4.78
CA MET A 152 -4.91 -18.82 5.96
C MET A 152 -6.41 -18.55 5.87
N LYS A 153 -7.09 -18.63 7.00
CA LYS A 153 -8.44 -18.12 7.13
C LYS A 153 -8.35 -16.59 7.30
N VAL A 154 -8.96 -15.85 6.38
CA VAL A 154 -9.09 -14.40 6.51
C VAL A 154 -10.09 -14.11 7.62
N SER A 155 -9.59 -13.75 8.77
CA SER A 155 -10.36 -13.41 9.97
C SER A 155 -9.44 -12.73 10.98
N ASN A 156 -10.00 -12.33 12.13
CA ASN A 156 -9.24 -11.77 13.24
C ASN A 156 -8.48 -12.86 14.03
N ASN A 157 -7.64 -13.63 13.36
CA ASN A 157 -6.80 -14.64 13.97
C ASN A 157 -5.33 -14.22 13.94
N PRO A 158 -4.49 -14.72 14.86
CA PRO A 158 -3.09 -14.33 14.96
C PRO A 158 -2.31 -14.55 13.65
N GLU A 159 -2.55 -15.65 12.97
CA GLU A 159 -1.81 -16.03 11.75
C GLU A 159 -2.00 -15.01 10.62
N TYR A 160 -3.25 -14.61 10.38
CA TYR A 160 -3.55 -13.60 9.37
C TYR A 160 -3.02 -12.21 9.77
N ILE A 161 -3.14 -11.86 11.05
CA ILE A 161 -2.61 -10.58 11.57
C ILE A 161 -1.08 -10.54 11.43
N GLU A 162 -0.37 -11.60 11.77
CA GLU A 162 1.08 -11.69 11.61
C GLU A 162 1.50 -11.54 10.14
N PHE A 163 0.76 -12.16 9.21
CA PHE A 163 0.97 -11.97 7.78
C PHE A 163 0.78 -10.52 7.34
N LEU A 164 -0.31 -9.87 7.77
CA LEU A 164 -0.54 -8.46 7.47
C LEU A 164 0.59 -7.59 8.04
N GLN A 165 0.99 -7.83 9.30
CA GLN A 165 2.08 -7.11 9.95
C GLN A 165 3.43 -7.31 9.22
N LEU A 166 3.70 -8.51 8.73
CA LEU A 166 4.89 -8.80 7.95
C LEU A 166 4.94 -7.94 6.67
N ILE A 167 3.88 -7.97 5.87
CA ILE A 167 3.86 -7.24 4.59
C ILE A 167 3.81 -5.73 4.81
N LEU A 168 2.84 -5.25 5.60
CA LEU A 168 2.64 -3.82 5.84
C LEU A 168 3.77 -3.22 6.66
N GLY A 169 4.27 -3.96 7.65
CA GLY A 169 5.44 -3.56 8.44
C GLY A 169 6.71 -3.43 7.59
N THR A 170 6.91 -4.35 6.64
CA THR A 170 8.02 -4.26 5.69
C THR A 170 7.91 -3.01 4.82
N ILE A 171 6.73 -2.75 4.25
CA ILE A 171 6.50 -1.55 3.42
C ILE A 171 6.74 -0.27 4.24
N LYS A 172 6.21 -0.21 5.47
CA LYS A 172 6.39 0.92 6.37
C LYS A 172 7.87 1.18 6.71
N GLU A 173 8.59 0.13 7.06
CA GLU A 173 10.03 0.21 7.37
C GLU A 173 10.81 0.73 6.16
N GLN A 174 10.52 0.20 4.98
CA GLN A 174 11.18 0.60 3.74
C GLN A 174 10.80 2.04 3.33
N ASN A 175 9.54 2.46 3.48
CA ASN A 175 9.12 3.84 3.26
C ASN A 175 9.93 4.81 4.13
N LYS A 176 10.10 4.49 5.41
CA LYS A 176 10.90 5.31 6.34
C LYS A 176 12.37 5.35 5.93
N LEU A 177 12.94 4.22 5.53
CA LEU A 177 14.33 4.11 5.13
C LEU A 177 14.65 4.89 3.85
N HIS A 178 13.74 4.87 2.88
CA HIS A 178 13.94 5.49 1.57
C HIS A 178 13.47 6.95 1.50
N SER A 179 12.73 7.45 2.49
CA SER A 179 12.33 8.85 2.52
C SER A 179 13.54 9.76 2.70
N ILE A 180 13.65 10.76 1.81
CA ILE A 180 14.73 11.75 1.81
C ILE A 180 14.11 13.11 2.17
N HIS A 181 14.50 13.64 3.33
CA HIS A 181 14.00 14.89 3.86
C HIS A 181 14.92 16.07 3.45
N ASP A 182 15.05 16.28 2.15
CA ASP A 182 15.75 17.46 1.63
C ASP A 182 14.83 18.69 1.70
N ARG A 183 15.42 19.88 1.92
CA ARG A 183 14.64 21.12 2.05
C ARG A 183 13.99 21.58 0.74
N LYS A 184 14.61 21.28 -0.39
CA LYS A 184 14.17 21.76 -1.71
C LYS A 184 13.43 20.67 -2.49
N ARG A 185 14.01 19.46 -2.52
CA ARG A 185 13.51 18.34 -3.32
C ARG A 185 13.37 17.08 -2.46
N PRO A 186 12.45 17.05 -1.46
CA PRO A 186 12.23 15.85 -0.65
C PRO A 186 11.58 14.73 -1.46
N PHE A 187 11.95 13.49 -1.13
CA PHE A 187 11.28 12.29 -1.61
C PHE A 187 10.59 11.63 -0.44
N LEU A 188 9.29 11.82 -0.34
CA LEU A 188 8.46 11.29 0.73
C LEU A 188 7.66 10.10 0.21
N PHE A 189 7.59 9.03 1.00
CA PHE A 189 6.87 7.82 0.67
C PHE A 189 5.79 7.54 1.70
N ASN A 190 4.63 7.11 1.22
CA ASN A 190 3.56 6.56 2.04
C ASN A 190 3.04 5.24 1.43
N SER A 191 2.18 4.57 2.13
CA SER A 191 1.49 3.38 1.62
C SER A 191 -0.01 3.52 1.77
N GLU A 192 -0.73 2.93 0.84
CA GLU A 192 -2.18 2.99 0.79
C GLU A 192 -2.78 1.70 0.25
N VAL A 193 -3.85 1.25 0.87
CA VAL A 193 -4.73 0.23 0.30
C VAL A 193 -5.60 0.93 -0.74
N VAL A 194 -5.25 0.76 -2.01
CA VAL A 194 -5.85 1.53 -3.11
C VAL A 194 -7.21 0.95 -3.47
N PRO A 195 -8.32 1.69 -3.31
CA PRO A 195 -9.65 1.28 -3.76
C PRO A 195 -9.72 1.44 -5.29
N ALA A 196 -9.12 0.49 -6.00
CA ALA A 196 -9.01 0.52 -7.46
C ALA A 196 -9.63 -0.73 -8.07
N GLU A 197 -10.96 -0.77 -8.15
CA GLU A 197 -11.71 -1.90 -8.71
C GLU A 197 -11.24 -2.25 -10.12
N GLY A 198 -10.99 -1.24 -10.95
CA GLY A 198 -10.46 -1.45 -12.29
C GLY A 198 -9.09 -2.13 -12.32
N LEU A 199 -8.20 -1.81 -11.37
CA LEU A 199 -6.90 -2.47 -11.22
C LEU A 199 -7.06 -3.87 -10.60
N GLY A 200 -7.94 -4.02 -9.62
CA GLY A 200 -8.28 -5.30 -9.00
C GLY A 200 -8.76 -6.32 -10.03
N GLY A 201 -9.66 -5.92 -10.92
CA GLY A 201 -10.12 -6.75 -12.03
C GLY A 201 -9.01 -7.09 -13.03
N LYS A 202 -8.14 -6.12 -13.36
CA LYS A 202 -6.98 -6.37 -14.24
C LYS A 202 -5.98 -7.32 -13.60
N ASN A 203 -5.64 -7.14 -12.33
CA ASN A 203 -4.73 -8.03 -11.60
C ASN A 203 -5.27 -9.47 -11.57
N TYR A 204 -6.56 -9.64 -11.27
CA TYR A 204 -7.23 -10.93 -11.31
C TYR A 204 -7.09 -11.59 -12.71
N LYS A 205 -7.44 -10.84 -13.76
CA LYS A 205 -7.36 -11.34 -15.14
C LYS A 205 -5.95 -11.74 -15.53
N TRP A 206 -4.97 -10.87 -15.30
CA TRP A 206 -3.56 -11.13 -15.64
C TRP A 206 -2.98 -12.31 -14.86
N ASP A 207 -3.36 -12.47 -13.59
CA ASP A 207 -2.91 -13.58 -12.77
C ASP A 207 -3.53 -14.90 -13.25
N LYS A 208 -4.83 -14.88 -13.58
CA LYS A 208 -5.52 -16.05 -14.15
C LYS A 208 -4.93 -16.48 -15.48
N GLU A 209 -4.68 -15.55 -16.39
CA GLU A 209 -4.02 -15.79 -17.69
C GLU A 209 -2.57 -16.24 -17.50
N GLY A 210 -1.85 -15.72 -16.52
CA GLY A 210 -0.49 -16.10 -16.15
C GLY A 210 -0.37 -17.44 -15.40
N GLY A 211 -1.48 -18.11 -15.12
CA GLY A 211 -1.51 -19.41 -14.44
C GLY A 211 -1.35 -19.35 -12.92
N TYR A 212 -1.42 -18.17 -12.33
CA TYR A 212 -1.43 -18.00 -10.88
C TYR A 212 -2.75 -18.47 -10.27
N VAL A 213 -2.71 -18.79 -8.99
CA VAL A 213 -3.91 -19.10 -8.22
C VAL A 213 -4.70 -17.82 -7.96
N VAL A 214 -5.96 -17.83 -8.35
CA VAL A 214 -6.90 -16.74 -8.12
C VAL A 214 -8.14 -17.28 -7.41
N PRO A 215 -8.88 -16.47 -6.62
CA PRO A 215 -10.15 -16.90 -6.04
C PRO A 215 -11.12 -17.37 -7.12
N GLU A 216 -11.85 -18.45 -6.86
CA GLU A 216 -12.88 -18.98 -7.79
C GLU A 216 -14.22 -18.27 -7.60
N ASP A 217 -14.47 -17.74 -6.43
CA ASP A 217 -15.70 -17.07 -5.98
C ASP A 217 -15.72 -15.57 -6.27
N GLU A 218 -14.61 -15.01 -6.75
CA GLU A 218 -14.44 -13.58 -7.03
C GLU A 218 -13.89 -13.40 -8.45
N ASN A 219 -14.06 -12.21 -9.00
CA ASN A 219 -13.54 -11.82 -10.33
C ASN A 219 -12.66 -10.58 -10.32
N LEU A 220 -12.31 -10.12 -9.13
CA LEU A 220 -11.41 -8.99 -8.89
C LEU A 220 -10.67 -9.19 -7.56
N TYR A 221 -9.50 -8.59 -7.42
CA TYR A 221 -8.78 -8.57 -6.17
C TYR A 221 -9.31 -7.48 -5.25
N ASN A 222 -9.41 -7.85 -3.98
CA ASN A 222 -9.87 -6.95 -2.95
C ASN A 222 -8.79 -5.91 -2.60
N SER A 223 -9.25 -4.68 -2.38
CA SER A 223 -8.43 -3.58 -1.88
C SER A 223 -8.53 -3.43 -0.35
N TYR A 224 -9.23 -4.33 0.34
CA TYR A 224 -9.43 -4.29 1.78
C TYR A 224 -8.72 -5.46 2.48
N PHE A 225 -8.51 -5.34 3.79
CA PHE A 225 -7.95 -6.42 4.60
C PHE A 225 -8.96 -7.54 4.86
N TYR A 226 -10.24 -7.21 4.87
CA TYR A 226 -11.35 -8.12 5.10
C TYR A 226 -12.45 -7.89 4.09
N ASN A 227 -13.12 -8.96 3.67
CA ASN A 227 -14.32 -8.90 2.87
C ASN A 227 -15.57 -8.74 3.76
N ALA A 228 -16.69 -8.31 3.18
CA ALA A 228 -17.95 -8.17 3.90
C ALA A 228 -18.49 -9.51 4.47
N HIS A 229 -18.01 -10.63 3.95
CA HIS A 229 -18.39 -11.99 4.37
C HIS A 229 -17.39 -12.62 5.34
N ASP A 230 -16.27 -11.95 5.64
CA ASP A 230 -15.30 -12.45 6.60
C ASP A 230 -15.85 -12.32 8.02
N ASP A 231 -15.57 -13.33 8.85
CA ASP A 231 -16.01 -13.39 10.24
C ASP A 231 -15.18 -12.45 11.13
N THR A 232 -15.41 -11.15 10.95
CA THR A 232 -14.71 -10.11 11.70
C THR A 232 -15.67 -9.08 12.22
N SER A 233 -15.46 -8.63 13.46
CA SER A 233 -16.22 -7.51 14.00
C SER A 233 -15.71 -6.18 13.42
N ILE A 234 -16.62 -5.26 13.13
CA ILE A 234 -16.29 -3.91 12.64
C ILE A 234 -15.23 -3.19 13.49
N PRO A 235 -15.28 -3.22 14.86
CA PRO A 235 -14.25 -2.60 15.69
C PRO A 235 -12.83 -3.14 15.44
N VAL A 236 -12.71 -4.42 15.14
CA VAL A 236 -11.40 -5.06 14.89
C VAL A 236 -10.81 -4.63 13.55
N SER A 237 -11.60 -4.65 12.49
CA SER A 237 -11.19 -4.13 11.17
C SER A 237 -10.71 -2.68 11.27
N TYR A 238 -11.43 -1.85 12.04
CA TYR A 238 -11.09 -0.46 12.29
C TYR A 238 -9.77 -0.29 13.06
N THR A 239 -9.55 -1.08 14.12
CA THR A 239 -8.36 -0.97 14.97
C THR A 239 -7.09 -1.37 14.20
N HIS A 240 -7.16 -2.39 13.37
CA HIS A 240 -6.04 -2.81 12.54
C HIS A 240 -5.71 -1.81 11.44
N LEU A 241 -6.71 -1.24 10.79
CA LEU A 241 -6.52 -0.15 9.84
C LEU A 241 -5.81 1.04 10.49
N ARG A 242 -6.24 1.44 11.70
CA ARG A 242 -5.65 2.56 12.44
C ARG A 242 -4.19 2.32 12.83
N ALA A 243 -3.84 1.12 13.27
CA ALA A 243 -2.46 0.80 13.65
C ALA A 243 -1.46 0.93 12.50
N HIS A 244 -1.92 0.78 11.26
CA HIS A 244 -1.09 0.89 10.06
C HIS A 244 -1.10 2.29 9.42
N GLU A 245 -2.16 3.06 9.60
CA GLU A 245 -2.29 4.42 9.03
C GLU A 245 -1.70 5.51 9.94
N THR A 246 -1.77 5.36 11.28
CA THR A 246 -1.29 6.37 12.24
C THR A 246 0.22 6.39 12.44
N SER A 247 0.95 5.52 11.80
CA SER A 247 2.40 5.39 11.99
C SER A 247 3.24 6.15 10.95
N LEU A 248 2.67 7.17 10.34
CA LEU A 248 3.32 8.06 9.36
C LEU A 248 3.80 9.39 9.97
N HIS A 249 3.99 9.44 11.29
CA HIS A 249 4.63 10.57 11.96
C HIS A 249 5.97 10.17 12.55
#